data_6ffb8febcbcac1fe5f910cfb677a4ed8
#
_entry.id   6ffb8febcbcac1fe5f910cfb677a4ed8
#
_cell.length_a   1.000
_cell.length_b   1.000
_cell.length_c   1.000
_cell.angle_alpha   90.00
_cell.angle_beta   90.00
_cell.angle_gamma   90.00
#
_symmetry.space_group_name_H-M   'P 1'
#
loop_
_entity.id
_entity.type
_entity.pdbx_description
1 polymer ?
#
loop_
_entity_poly.entity_id
_entity_poly.type
_entity_poly.pdbx_seq_one_letter_code
_entity_poly.pdbx_strand_id
1 'polypeptide(L)'
;MECTGEKALFNDRLVACKEVEQTGTHRGLAVYEIFRVVEGVPVFLEDHLRRLYQSLELEGVSIQVDRDKMKKRIDRLIAANSILSGKIKLVVSFTPANSSGEYDLMLYFTPFDPPTEKQYRQGVRTILCSAMRKDPNAKVMHTEARRLADEKIEQTGAYEALLVDRDGYITEGSRSNVFFVRGPSLVTPPDDKVLQGIARNNIMRICREEGINVEIRKVHQNELSGFDAVFLTGTTPKVLPVRWIDGTTYSVTHSLVRHLLEAYDKRLSEYIRANR
;
A
#
# COMPACT_ATOMS: atom_id res chain seq x y z
N MET A 1 -12.32 11.66 -10.15
CA MET A 1 -13.05 10.39 -10.31
C MET A 1 -12.16 9.25 -9.83
N GLU A 2 -12.59 8.50 -8.83
CA GLU A 2 -11.78 7.41 -8.26
C GLU A 2 -11.97 6.08 -9.00
N CYS A 3 -13.15 5.84 -9.59
CA CYS A 3 -13.43 4.66 -10.39
C CYS A 3 -13.02 4.89 -11.85
N THR A 4 -12.12 4.03 -12.35
CA THR A 4 -11.69 3.97 -13.75
C THR A 4 -12.22 2.68 -14.36
N GLY A 5 -12.62 2.69 -15.61
CA GLY A 5 -13.30 1.57 -16.24
C GLY A 5 -14.80 1.84 -16.39
N GLU A 6 -15.53 0.91 -16.99
CA GLU A 6 -16.98 1.07 -17.26
C GLU A 6 -17.83 0.58 -16.07
N LYS A 7 -17.40 -0.48 -15.42
CA LYS A 7 -18.15 -1.21 -14.39
C LYS A 7 -17.42 -1.28 -13.07
N ALA A 8 -18.19 -1.18 -12.00
CA ALA A 8 -17.82 -1.54 -10.63
C ALA A 8 -18.71 -2.69 -10.15
N LEU A 9 -18.30 -3.35 -9.09
CA LEU A 9 -19.11 -4.33 -8.41
C LEU A 9 -19.52 -3.78 -7.05
N PHE A 10 -20.82 -3.62 -6.84
CA PHE A 10 -21.42 -3.22 -5.57
C PHE A 10 -22.21 -4.40 -5.00
N ASN A 11 -21.81 -4.91 -3.86
CA ASN A 11 -22.23 -6.18 -3.29
C ASN A 11 -22.04 -7.30 -4.34
N ASP A 12 -23.07 -7.89 -4.88
CA ASP A 12 -22.96 -8.90 -5.94
C ASP A 12 -23.46 -8.40 -7.31
N ARG A 13 -23.70 -7.07 -7.47
CA ARG A 13 -24.23 -6.49 -8.71
C ARG A 13 -23.17 -5.66 -9.43
N LEU A 14 -23.06 -5.84 -10.75
CA LEU A 14 -22.32 -4.94 -11.62
C LEU A 14 -23.13 -3.66 -11.82
N VAL A 15 -22.52 -2.52 -11.53
CA VAL A 15 -23.06 -1.17 -11.66
C VAL A 15 -22.15 -0.34 -12.56
N ALA A 16 -22.64 0.75 -13.12
CA ALA A 16 -21.76 1.66 -13.85
C ALA A 16 -20.84 2.42 -12.90
N CYS A 17 -19.58 2.65 -13.30
CA CYS A 17 -18.61 3.40 -12.49
C CYS A 17 -19.14 4.76 -12.01
N LYS A 18 -19.90 5.47 -12.85
CA LYS A 18 -20.53 6.74 -12.47
C LYS A 18 -21.54 6.64 -11.32
N GLU A 19 -22.15 5.47 -11.13
CA GLU A 19 -23.10 5.25 -10.02
C GLU A 19 -22.36 5.10 -8.69
N VAL A 20 -21.12 4.60 -8.70
CA VAL A 20 -20.27 4.46 -7.50
C VAL A 20 -20.06 5.81 -6.82
N GLU A 21 -19.86 6.87 -7.59
CA GLU A 21 -19.64 8.21 -7.04
C GLU A 21 -20.92 8.87 -6.51
N GLN A 22 -22.06 8.54 -7.11
CA GLN A 22 -23.37 9.07 -6.71
C GLN A 22 -23.91 8.41 -5.44
N THR A 23 -23.57 7.16 -5.21
CA THR A 23 -24.08 6.41 -4.05
C THR A 23 -23.50 6.86 -2.72
N GLY A 24 -22.52 7.79 -2.72
CA GLY A 24 -21.97 8.40 -1.49
C GLY A 24 -21.49 7.37 -0.47
N THR A 25 -20.86 6.34 -0.92
CA THR A 25 -20.85 4.97 -0.42
C THR A 25 -20.00 4.68 0.80
N HIS A 26 -19.66 5.67 1.58
CA HIS A 26 -18.96 5.37 2.84
C HIS A 26 -19.78 5.88 4.02
N ARG A 27 -20.91 5.20 4.25
CA ARG A 27 -21.67 5.41 5.49
C ARG A 27 -20.88 4.78 6.64
N GLY A 28 -20.24 5.60 7.47
CA GLY A 28 -19.51 5.14 8.64
C GLY A 28 -18.02 4.85 8.36
N LEU A 29 -17.52 3.78 8.94
CA LEU A 29 -16.14 3.35 8.84
C LEU A 29 -15.93 2.50 7.57
N ALA A 30 -14.79 2.67 6.91
CA ALA A 30 -14.46 1.88 5.73
C ALA A 30 -13.03 1.35 5.81
N VAL A 31 -12.91 0.04 5.71
CA VAL A 31 -11.64 -0.68 5.52
C VAL A 31 -11.46 -0.97 4.04
N TYR A 32 -10.25 -0.85 3.55
CA TYR A 32 -10.02 -1.05 2.13
C TYR A 32 -8.73 -1.80 1.81
N GLU A 33 -8.70 -2.41 0.65
CA GLU A 33 -7.50 -2.96 0.04
C GLU A 33 -7.27 -2.37 -1.36
N ILE A 34 -6.01 -2.33 -1.75
CA ILE A 34 -5.61 -1.99 -3.11
C ILE A 34 -4.58 -3.01 -3.55
N PHE A 35 -4.86 -3.70 -4.65
CA PHE A 35 -3.94 -4.67 -5.25
C PHE A 35 -3.84 -4.48 -6.76
N ARG A 36 -2.72 -4.90 -7.31
CA ARG A 36 -2.51 -4.88 -8.75
C ARG A 36 -3.17 -6.07 -9.41
N VAL A 37 -3.62 -5.86 -10.63
CA VAL A 37 -3.93 -6.93 -11.60
C VAL A 37 -2.85 -6.85 -12.68
N VAL A 38 -2.23 -7.96 -13.00
CA VAL A 38 -1.23 -8.08 -14.08
C VAL A 38 -1.58 -9.29 -14.90
N GLU A 39 -1.81 -9.11 -16.20
CA GLU A 39 -2.22 -10.18 -17.12
C GLU A 39 -3.46 -10.95 -16.62
N GLY A 40 -4.41 -10.24 -16.02
CA GLY A 40 -5.63 -10.81 -15.44
C GLY A 40 -5.45 -11.43 -14.06
N VAL A 41 -4.23 -11.54 -13.54
CA VAL A 41 -3.93 -12.14 -12.23
C VAL A 41 -3.93 -11.06 -11.14
N PRO A 42 -4.79 -11.15 -10.11
CA PRO A 42 -4.70 -10.28 -8.93
C PRO A 42 -3.47 -10.66 -8.10
N VAL A 43 -2.53 -9.74 -7.99
CA VAL A 43 -1.21 -9.98 -7.40
C VAL A 43 -1.27 -10.07 -5.88
N PHE A 44 -0.73 -11.15 -5.31
CA PHE A 44 -0.68 -11.45 -3.86
C PHE A 44 -2.06 -11.33 -3.18
N LEU A 45 -3.11 -11.80 -3.88
CA LEU A 45 -4.49 -11.64 -3.43
C LEU A 45 -4.72 -12.20 -2.03
N GLU A 46 -4.17 -13.37 -1.72
CA GLU A 46 -4.33 -14.03 -0.43
C GLU A 46 -3.78 -13.19 0.73
N ASP A 47 -2.63 -12.54 0.52
CA ASP A 47 -2.03 -11.66 1.52
C ASP A 47 -2.89 -10.38 1.70
N HIS A 48 -3.44 -9.82 0.61
CA HIS A 48 -4.35 -8.68 0.66
C HIS A 48 -5.66 -9.03 1.39
N LEU A 49 -6.27 -10.17 1.10
CA LEU A 49 -7.49 -10.60 1.79
C LEU A 49 -7.24 -10.88 3.27
N ARG A 50 -6.11 -11.51 3.62
CA ARG A 50 -5.72 -11.72 5.02
C ARG A 50 -5.63 -10.39 5.76
N ARG A 51 -4.97 -9.37 5.19
CA ARG A 51 -4.86 -8.05 5.81
C ARG A 51 -6.20 -7.32 5.89
N LEU A 52 -7.08 -7.48 4.90
CA LEU A 52 -8.45 -6.97 4.95
C LEU A 52 -9.18 -7.49 6.20
N TYR A 53 -9.13 -8.81 6.42
CA TYR A 53 -9.79 -9.43 7.58
C TYR A 53 -9.19 -8.96 8.90
N GLN A 54 -7.86 -8.89 9.00
CA GLN A 54 -7.20 -8.34 10.17
C GLN A 54 -7.61 -6.89 10.44
N SER A 55 -7.72 -6.07 9.39
CA SER A 55 -8.17 -4.68 9.54
C SER A 55 -9.62 -4.59 9.99
N LEU A 56 -10.51 -5.45 9.48
CA LEU A 56 -11.92 -5.52 9.92
C LEU A 56 -12.03 -5.96 11.38
N GLU A 57 -11.26 -6.96 11.79
CA GLU A 57 -11.22 -7.45 13.18
C GLU A 57 -10.74 -6.36 14.15
N LEU A 58 -9.69 -5.61 13.78
CA LEU A 58 -9.19 -4.47 14.56
C LEU A 58 -10.24 -3.37 14.73
N GLU A 59 -11.11 -3.19 13.74
CA GLU A 59 -12.24 -2.25 13.80
C GLU A 59 -13.51 -2.86 14.44
N GLY A 60 -13.38 -4.04 15.06
CA GLY A 60 -14.48 -4.70 15.79
C GLY A 60 -15.53 -5.34 14.90
N VAL A 61 -15.22 -5.59 13.64
CA VAL A 61 -16.15 -6.17 12.64
C VAL A 61 -15.76 -7.60 12.30
N SER A 62 -16.62 -8.53 12.67
CA SER A 62 -16.46 -9.96 12.34
C SER A 62 -17.27 -10.29 11.09
N ILE A 63 -16.66 -10.11 9.92
CA ILE A 63 -17.24 -10.48 8.63
C ILE A 63 -16.50 -11.70 8.10
N GLN A 64 -17.23 -12.78 7.88
CA GLN A 64 -16.72 -13.93 7.12
C GLN A 64 -16.97 -13.69 5.63
N VAL A 65 -15.97 -13.20 4.92
CA VAL A 65 -16.01 -13.19 3.45
C VAL A 65 -15.32 -14.46 2.95
N ASP A 66 -16.09 -15.31 2.29
CA ASP A 66 -15.56 -16.49 1.61
C ASP A 66 -14.55 -16.07 0.54
N ARG A 67 -13.33 -16.62 0.63
CA ARG A 67 -12.21 -16.28 -0.27
C ARG A 67 -12.52 -16.64 -1.71
N ASP A 68 -13.14 -17.78 -1.95
CA ASP A 68 -13.50 -18.21 -3.30
C ASP A 68 -14.59 -17.32 -3.90
N LYS A 69 -15.53 -16.88 -3.07
CA LYS A 69 -16.55 -15.91 -3.47
C LYS A 69 -15.90 -14.56 -3.83
N MET A 70 -14.89 -14.13 -3.06
CA MET A 70 -14.16 -12.89 -3.35
C MET A 70 -13.37 -13.00 -4.66
N LYS A 71 -12.68 -14.11 -4.88
CA LYS A 71 -11.97 -14.36 -6.14
C LYS A 71 -12.93 -14.29 -7.34
N LYS A 72 -14.08 -14.99 -7.27
CA LYS A 72 -15.11 -14.92 -8.32
C LYS A 72 -15.62 -13.50 -8.58
N ARG A 73 -15.78 -12.67 -7.54
CA ARG A 73 -16.15 -11.26 -7.67
C ARG A 73 -15.10 -10.44 -8.42
N ILE A 74 -13.83 -10.66 -8.10
CA ILE A 74 -12.70 -10.00 -8.76
C ILE A 74 -12.63 -10.43 -10.22
N ASP A 75 -12.73 -11.72 -10.52
CA ASP A 75 -12.71 -12.25 -11.88
C ASP A 75 -13.86 -11.67 -12.72
N ARG A 76 -15.06 -11.56 -12.15
CA ARG A 76 -16.22 -10.91 -12.80
C ARG A 76 -15.96 -9.44 -13.11
N LEU A 77 -15.32 -8.70 -12.19
CA LEU A 77 -14.98 -7.29 -12.40
C LEU A 77 -13.95 -7.14 -13.52
N ILE A 78 -12.91 -7.97 -13.52
CA ILE A 78 -11.87 -8.01 -14.57
C ILE A 78 -12.50 -8.27 -15.93
N ALA A 79 -13.33 -9.32 -16.04
CA ALA A 79 -14.02 -9.70 -17.26
C ALA A 79 -14.97 -8.59 -17.77
N ALA A 80 -15.74 -7.96 -16.86
CA ALA A 80 -16.71 -6.94 -17.21
C ALA A 80 -16.07 -5.63 -17.73
N ASN A 81 -14.79 -5.39 -17.42
CA ASN A 81 -14.05 -4.21 -17.89
C ASN A 81 -13.03 -4.54 -18.98
N SER A 82 -12.74 -5.82 -19.24
CA SER A 82 -11.66 -6.25 -20.14
C SER A 82 -10.28 -5.63 -19.80
N ILE A 83 -10.05 -5.32 -18.52
CA ILE A 83 -8.80 -4.69 -18.03
C ILE A 83 -7.90 -5.79 -17.45
N LEU A 84 -6.90 -6.22 -18.22
CA LEU A 84 -5.95 -7.25 -17.79
C LEU A 84 -4.79 -6.71 -16.96
N SER A 85 -4.55 -5.40 -16.96
CA SER A 85 -3.49 -4.77 -16.16
C SER A 85 -3.98 -3.46 -15.58
N GLY A 86 -3.92 -3.34 -14.24
CA GLY A 86 -4.45 -2.19 -13.55
C GLY A 86 -4.35 -2.32 -12.04
N LYS A 87 -5.17 -1.56 -11.35
CA LYS A 87 -5.23 -1.55 -9.88
C LYS A 87 -6.69 -1.59 -9.44
N ILE A 88 -7.04 -2.58 -8.64
CA ILE A 88 -8.39 -2.70 -8.05
C ILE A 88 -8.35 -2.18 -6.63
N LYS A 89 -9.37 -1.37 -6.27
CA LYS A 89 -9.71 -1.01 -4.91
C LYS A 89 -10.91 -1.83 -4.47
N LEU A 90 -10.77 -2.48 -3.33
CA LEU A 90 -11.80 -3.22 -2.61
C LEU A 90 -12.10 -2.46 -1.34
N VAL A 91 -13.35 -2.11 -1.12
CA VAL A 91 -13.81 -1.36 0.05
C VAL A 91 -14.91 -2.15 0.74
N VAL A 92 -14.78 -2.26 2.06
CA VAL A 92 -15.83 -2.76 2.94
C VAL A 92 -16.22 -1.63 3.86
N SER A 93 -17.46 -1.15 3.74
CA SER A 93 -18.02 -0.09 4.58
C SER A 93 -19.10 -0.62 5.50
N PHE A 94 -19.11 -0.15 6.73
CA PHE A 94 -20.03 -0.59 7.78
C PHE A 94 -20.32 0.54 8.76
N THR A 95 -21.47 0.43 9.45
CA THR A 95 -21.83 1.36 10.51
C THR A 95 -21.55 0.68 11.86
N PRO A 96 -20.62 1.20 12.69
CA PRO A 96 -20.25 0.56 13.96
C PRO A 96 -21.41 0.34 14.94
N ALA A 97 -22.48 1.13 14.83
CA ALA A 97 -23.65 1.05 15.71
C ALA A 97 -24.64 -0.08 15.34
N ASN A 98 -24.51 -0.69 14.17
CA ASN A 98 -25.41 -1.76 13.75
C ASN A 98 -24.80 -3.13 14.06
N SER A 99 -25.21 -3.72 15.18
CA SER A 99 -24.90 -5.10 15.56
C SER A 99 -25.46 -6.16 14.58
N SER A 100 -26.12 -5.76 13.50
CA SER A 100 -26.67 -6.63 12.46
C SER A 100 -25.62 -7.25 11.53
N GLY A 101 -24.36 -6.80 11.60
CA GLY A 101 -23.31 -7.31 10.71
C GLY A 101 -23.49 -6.91 9.25
N GLU A 102 -24.35 -5.95 8.94
CA GLU A 102 -24.56 -5.45 7.58
C GLU A 102 -23.38 -4.62 7.13
N TYR A 103 -22.86 -4.93 5.95
CA TYR A 103 -21.78 -4.21 5.31
C TYR A 103 -22.04 -4.06 3.81
N ASP A 104 -21.49 -3.01 3.24
CA ASP A 104 -21.43 -2.84 1.80
C ASP A 104 -20.04 -3.19 1.29
N LEU A 105 -19.99 -3.96 0.23
CA LEU A 105 -18.77 -4.36 -0.46
C LEU A 105 -18.72 -3.69 -1.83
N MET A 106 -17.60 -3.02 -2.11
CA MET A 106 -17.38 -2.39 -3.40
C MET A 106 -16.01 -2.77 -3.96
N LEU A 107 -15.99 -3.14 -5.24
CA LEU A 107 -14.77 -3.36 -6.02
C LEU A 107 -14.82 -2.55 -7.29
N TYR A 108 -13.72 -1.85 -7.59
CA TYR A 108 -13.60 -1.08 -8.83
C TYR A 108 -12.14 -0.88 -9.21
N PHE A 109 -11.90 -0.68 -10.50
CA PHE A 109 -10.61 -0.22 -10.97
C PHE A 109 -10.39 1.24 -10.57
N THR A 110 -9.18 1.57 -10.12
CA THR A 110 -8.79 2.91 -9.67
C THR A 110 -7.58 3.40 -10.47
N PRO A 111 -7.32 4.71 -10.58
CA PRO A 111 -6.20 5.24 -11.33
C PRO A 111 -4.89 4.53 -10.99
N PHE A 112 -4.14 4.14 -12.00
CA PHE A 112 -2.89 3.40 -11.85
C PHE A 112 -1.74 4.17 -12.49
N ASP A 113 -1.03 4.95 -11.66
CA ASP A 113 0.12 5.75 -12.03
C ASP A 113 1.38 5.17 -11.38
N PRO A 114 2.00 4.14 -11.98
CA PRO A 114 3.24 3.57 -11.45
C PRO A 114 4.39 4.56 -11.63
N PRO A 115 5.42 4.48 -10.76
CA PRO A 115 6.63 5.27 -10.97
C PRO A 115 7.22 5.02 -12.35
N THR A 116 7.68 6.10 -12.96
CA THR A 116 8.35 6.05 -14.27
C THR A 116 9.75 5.44 -14.15
N GLU A 117 10.30 4.96 -15.25
CA GLU A 117 11.70 4.50 -15.29
C GLU A 117 12.68 5.58 -14.81
N LYS A 118 12.40 6.85 -15.12
CA LYS A 118 13.17 7.98 -14.63
C LYS A 118 13.16 8.05 -13.10
N GLN A 119 12.00 7.86 -12.46
CA GLN A 119 11.89 7.85 -11.01
C GLN A 119 12.60 6.66 -10.36
N TYR A 120 12.60 5.49 -10.98
CA TYR A 120 13.39 4.35 -10.51
C TYR A 120 14.90 4.58 -10.64
N ARG A 121 15.34 5.26 -11.71
CA ARG A 121 16.77 5.54 -11.92
C ARG A 121 17.30 6.71 -11.10
N GLN A 122 16.52 7.78 -10.96
CA GLN A 122 16.94 9.02 -10.32
C GLN A 122 16.48 9.15 -8.87
N GLY A 123 15.59 8.26 -8.43
CA GLY A 123 14.93 8.33 -7.13
C GLY A 123 13.88 9.45 -7.07
N VAL A 124 13.10 9.42 -6.01
CA VAL A 124 12.04 10.39 -5.76
C VAL A 124 12.39 11.30 -4.58
N ARG A 125 11.72 12.45 -4.53
CA ARG A 125 11.77 13.37 -3.40
C ARG A 125 10.68 13.03 -2.41
N THR A 126 11.04 12.90 -1.14
CA THR A 126 10.12 12.77 -0.02
C THR A 126 10.31 13.92 0.97
N ILE A 127 9.31 14.10 1.82
CA ILE A 127 9.28 15.10 2.88
C ILE A 127 8.87 14.45 4.19
N LEU A 128 9.24 15.04 5.32
CA LEU A 128 8.72 14.64 6.62
C LEU A 128 7.37 15.32 6.88
N CYS A 129 6.43 14.60 7.49
CA CYS A 129 5.13 15.12 7.88
C CYS A 129 4.82 14.69 9.31
N SER A 130 4.70 15.67 10.21
CA SER A 130 4.31 15.42 11.62
C SER A 130 2.84 14.98 11.66
N ALA A 131 2.63 13.70 11.55
CA ALA A 131 1.32 13.05 11.58
C ALA A 131 1.47 11.59 12.01
N MET A 132 0.46 11.06 12.68
CA MET A 132 0.45 9.68 13.15
C MET A 132 -0.90 9.03 12.85
N ARG A 133 -0.89 7.78 12.39
CA ARG A 133 -2.11 6.99 12.29
C ARG A 133 -2.55 6.53 13.66
N LYS A 134 -3.85 6.61 13.93
CA LYS A 134 -4.42 6.16 15.21
C LYS A 134 -4.22 4.66 15.38
N ASP A 135 -4.59 3.90 14.36
CA ASP A 135 -4.46 2.44 14.29
C ASP A 135 -3.59 2.06 13.08
N PRO A 136 -2.24 2.04 13.23
CA PRO A 136 -1.34 1.84 12.10
C PRO A 136 -1.56 0.51 11.37
N ASN A 137 -1.95 -0.53 12.10
CA ASN A 137 -2.16 -1.87 11.54
C ASN A 137 -3.49 -2.04 10.80
N ALA A 138 -4.46 -1.14 10.99
CA ALA A 138 -5.72 -1.14 10.25
C ALA A 138 -5.63 -0.27 8.99
N LYS A 139 -6.07 -0.82 7.86
CA LYS A 139 -6.10 -0.09 6.58
C LYS A 139 -7.44 0.61 6.39
N VAL A 140 -7.62 1.71 7.12
CA VAL A 140 -8.84 2.52 7.16
C VAL A 140 -8.76 3.69 6.18
N MET A 141 -9.90 4.06 5.57
CA MET A 141 -10.02 5.22 4.69
C MET A 141 -10.10 6.54 5.47
N HIS A 142 -9.76 7.64 4.79
CA HIS A 142 -9.96 9.01 5.27
C HIS A 142 -9.34 9.31 6.66
N THR A 143 -8.11 8.85 6.89
CA THR A 143 -7.40 9.17 8.12
C THR A 143 -6.87 10.61 8.10
N GLU A 144 -6.83 11.26 9.26
CA GLU A 144 -6.27 12.60 9.41
C GLU A 144 -4.79 12.67 8.98
N ALA A 145 -4.01 11.66 9.34
CA ALA A 145 -2.61 11.55 8.92
C ALA A 145 -2.48 11.54 7.39
N ARG A 146 -3.42 10.89 6.69
CA ARG A 146 -3.43 10.88 5.24
C ARG A 146 -3.78 12.24 4.65
N ARG A 147 -4.78 12.94 5.19
CA ARG A 147 -5.18 14.28 4.76
C ARG A 147 -4.01 15.27 4.89
N LEU A 148 -3.36 15.30 6.07
CA LEU A 148 -2.22 16.18 6.33
C LEU A 148 -1.04 15.89 5.39
N ALA A 149 -0.77 14.61 5.12
CA ALA A 149 0.29 14.21 4.20
C ALA A 149 -0.03 14.63 2.76
N ASP A 150 -1.26 14.42 2.29
CA ASP A 150 -1.67 14.79 0.93
C ASP A 150 -1.59 16.31 0.71
N GLU A 151 -2.03 17.13 1.68
CA GLU A 151 -1.90 18.58 1.64
C GLU A 151 -0.42 19.02 1.55
N LYS A 152 0.45 18.39 2.34
CA LYS A 152 1.87 18.73 2.33
C LYS A 152 2.57 18.29 1.03
N ILE A 153 2.18 17.15 0.49
CA ILE A 153 2.64 16.67 -0.83
C ILE A 153 2.23 17.66 -1.93
N GLU A 154 0.98 18.11 -1.94
CA GLU A 154 0.47 19.08 -2.91
C GLU A 154 1.22 20.41 -2.84
N GLN A 155 1.44 20.95 -1.63
CA GLN A 155 2.17 22.20 -1.43
C GLN A 155 3.64 22.12 -1.87
N THR A 156 4.28 20.97 -1.77
CA THR A 156 5.73 20.83 -1.99
C THR A 156 6.08 20.16 -3.31
N GLY A 157 5.13 19.52 -3.99
CA GLY A 157 5.37 18.68 -5.16
C GLY A 157 6.21 17.44 -4.87
N ALA A 158 6.28 16.99 -3.61
CA ALA A 158 6.97 15.77 -3.24
C ALA A 158 6.20 14.55 -3.75
N TYR A 159 6.92 13.45 -3.97
CA TYR A 159 6.31 12.17 -4.36
C TYR A 159 5.55 11.51 -3.20
N GLU A 160 6.10 11.60 -1.99
CA GLU A 160 5.55 10.95 -0.79
C GLU A 160 5.92 11.76 0.46
N ALA A 161 5.10 11.65 1.52
CA ALA A 161 5.39 12.17 2.84
C ALA A 161 5.65 11.02 3.82
N LEU A 162 6.80 11.07 4.50
CA LEU A 162 7.13 10.17 5.59
C LEU A 162 6.48 10.69 6.88
N LEU A 163 5.68 9.87 7.51
CA LEU A 163 4.98 10.22 8.75
C LEU A 163 5.94 10.16 9.92
N VAL A 164 5.92 11.22 10.74
CA VAL A 164 6.74 11.36 11.95
C VAL A 164 5.81 11.46 13.15
N ASP A 165 6.03 10.61 14.14
CA ASP A 165 5.26 10.62 15.38
C ASP A 165 5.64 11.81 16.29
N ARG A 166 4.96 11.94 17.44
CA ARG A 166 5.16 13.06 18.39
C ARG A 166 6.56 13.08 19.01
N ASP A 167 7.23 11.95 19.03
CA ASP A 167 8.57 11.80 19.61
C ASP A 167 9.68 11.96 18.56
N GLY A 168 9.32 12.28 17.29
CA GLY A 168 10.27 12.51 16.22
C GLY A 168 10.70 11.23 15.48
N TYR A 169 10.03 10.09 15.70
CA TYR A 169 10.34 8.86 15.01
C TYR A 169 9.56 8.74 13.71
N ILE A 170 10.26 8.36 12.65
CA ILE A 170 9.66 8.05 11.35
C ILE A 170 8.97 6.69 11.45
N THR A 171 7.72 6.64 11.02
CA THR A 171 6.92 5.41 11.02
C THR A 171 6.85 4.81 9.62
N GLU A 172 6.15 5.41 8.70
CA GLU A 172 5.94 4.92 7.34
C GLU A 172 5.72 6.09 6.36
N GLY A 173 5.62 5.82 5.06
CA GLY A 173 5.09 6.80 4.12
C GLY A 173 3.56 6.87 4.21
N SER A 174 2.94 7.96 3.79
CA SER A 174 1.47 8.12 3.83
C SER A 174 0.74 7.04 3.01
N ARG A 175 1.42 6.45 2.01
CA ARG A 175 0.91 5.40 1.10
C ARG A 175 1.84 4.21 0.96
N SER A 176 2.96 4.20 1.66
CA SER A 176 4.07 3.25 1.49
C SER A 176 4.70 2.91 2.83
N ASN A 177 5.49 1.84 2.89
CA ASN A 177 6.44 1.65 3.98
C ASN A 177 7.82 2.16 3.56
N VAL A 178 8.71 2.38 4.51
CA VAL A 178 10.07 2.88 4.29
C VAL A 178 11.11 1.90 4.84
N PHE A 179 12.20 1.77 4.11
CA PHE A 179 13.41 1.08 4.53
C PHE A 179 14.62 2.01 4.36
N PHE A 180 15.51 1.93 5.30
CA PHE A 180 16.79 2.64 5.31
C PHE A 180 17.91 1.63 5.15
N VAL A 181 18.97 1.99 4.44
CA VAL A 181 20.13 1.13 4.21
C VAL A 181 21.31 1.70 4.97
N ARG A 182 21.99 0.83 5.71
CA ARG A 182 23.28 1.15 6.37
C ARG A 182 24.26 0.00 6.10
N GLY A 183 25.26 0.27 5.26
CA GLY A 183 26.16 -0.79 4.78
C GLY A 183 25.40 -1.94 4.12
N PRO A 184 25.61 -3.18 4.54
CA PRO A 184 24.92 -4.36 3.98
C PRO A 184 23.55 -4.64 4.63
N SER A 185 23.11 -3.82 5.58
CA SER A 185 21.91 -4.08 6.38
C SER A 185 20.78 -3.13 6.06
N LEU A 186 19.55 -3.57 6.30
CA LEU A 186 18.34 -2.74 6.26
C LEU A 186 17.92 -2.36 7.69
N VAL A 187 17.28 -1.20 7.78
CA VAL A 187 16.55 -0.77 8.98
C VAL A 187 15.14 -0.41 8.56
N THR A 188 14.13 -0.85 9.31
CA THR A 188 12.73 -0.49 9.06
C THR A 188 12.01 -0.29 10.39
N PRO A 189 11.02 0.63 10.45
CA PRO A 189 10.24 0.86 11.66
C PRO A 189 9.49 -0.38 12.13
N PRO A 190 9.19 -0.47 13.46
CA PRO A 190 8.56 -1.63 14.08
C PRO A 190 7.15 -1.92 13.56
N ASP A 191 6.77 -3.19 13.60
CA ASP A 191 5.50 -3.71 13.06
C ASP A 191 4.27 -3.10 13.73
N ASP A 192 4.36 -2.75 15.01
CA ASP A 192 3.28 -2.11 15.77
C ASP A 192 3.10 -0.62 15.45
N LYS A 193 4.01 -0.03 14.69
CA LYS A 193 4.02 1.40 14.32
C LYS A 193 3.68 1.66 12.85
N VAL A 194 3.49 0.63 12.05
CA VAL A 194 3.30 0.74 10.61
C VAL A 194 2.20 -0.19 10.10
N LEU A 195 1.62 0.14 8.96
CA LEU A 195 0.79 -0.82 8.25
C LEU A 195 1.65 -2.01 7.80
N GLN A 196 1.15 -3.23 8.04
CA GLN A 196 1.77 -4.46 7.55
C GLN A 196 1.63 -4.53 6.01
N GLY A 197 2.51 -3.79 5.31
CA GLY A 197 2.49 -3.67 3.85
C GLY A 197 2.79 -5.01 3.17
N ILE A 198 1.98 -5.40 2.17
CA ILE A 198 2.22 -6.65 1.41
C ILE A 198 3.58 -6.62 0.72
N ALA A 199 3.95 -5.48 0.13
CA ALA A 199 5.27 -5.30 -0.45
C ALA A 199 6.38 -5.36 0.62
N ARG A 200 6.20 -4.69 1.78
CA ARG A 200 7.13 -4.76 2.91
C ARG A 200 7.35 -6.21 3.35
N ASN A 201 6.27 -6.98 3.53
CA ASN A 201 6.36 -8.37 3.95
C ASN A 201 7.10 -9.24 2.91
N ASN A 202 6.92 -8.97 1.62
CA ASN A 202 7.68 -9.66 0.57
C ASN A 202 9.16 -9.30 0.60
N ILE A 203 9.54 -8.03 0.84
CA ILE A 203 10.94 -7.63 1.04
C ILE A 203 11.53 -8.33 2.27
N MET A 204 10.81 -8.38 3.39
CA MET A 204 11.25 -9.09 4.60
C MET A 204 11.46 -10.60 4.35
N ARG A 205 10.61 -11.22 3.52
CA ARG A 205 10.77 -12.62 3.10
C ARG A 205 12.02 -12.80 2.25
N ILE A 206 12.24 -11.95 1.24
CA ILE A 206 13.45 -11.97 0.40
C ILE A 206 14.70 -11.84 1.27
N CYS A 207 14.73 -10.86 2.16
CA CYS A 207 15.88 -10.67 3.05
C CYS A 207 16.17 -11.91 3.91
N ARG A 208 15.13 -12.55 4.44
CA ARG A 208 15.30 -13.79 5.23
C ARG A 208 15.83 -14.95 4.38
N GLU A 209 15.29 -15.13 3.18
CA GLU A 209 15.69 -16.20 2.25
C GLU A 209 17.14 -16.03 1.78
N GLU A 210 17.62 -14.80 1.65
CA GLU A 210 18.95 -14.47 1.15
C GLU A 210 19.96 -14.10 2.25
N GLY A 211 19.57 -14.19 3.53
CA GLY A 211 20.46 -13.89 4.65
C GLY A 211 20.82 -12.40 4.80
N ILE A 212 20.01 -11.50 4.26
CA ILE A 212 20.19 -10.06 4.41
C ILE A 212 19.69 -9.64 5.79
N ASN A 213 20.56 -8.99 6.57
CA ASN A 213 20.21 -8.52 7.91
C ASN A 213 19.20 -7.35 7.85
N VAL A 214 18.12 -7.46 8.65
CA VAL A 214 17.10 -6.41 8.80
C VAL A 214 16.90 -6.10 10.26
N GLU A 215 17.24 -4.88 10.65
CA GLU A 215 16.98 -4.34 11.98
C GLU A 215 15.57 -3.73 12.01
N ILE A 216 14.69 -4.30 12.82
CA ILE A 216 13.36 -3.73 13.09
C ILE A 216 13.48 -2.86 14.32
N ARG A 217 13.56 -1.54 14.15
CA ARG A 217 13.70 -0.57 15.24
C ARG A 217 13.12 0.80 14.89
N LYS A 218 12.86 1.60 15.90
CA LYS A 218 12.53 3.01 15.72
C LYS A 218 13.68 3.75 15.03
N VAL A 219 13.34 4.65 14.10
CA VAL A 219 14.28 5.52 13.38
C VAL A 219 13.91 6.97 13.67
N HIS A 220 14.74 7.67 14.43
CA HIS A 220 14.51 9.08 14.70
C HIS A 220 14.90 9.94 13.49
N GLN A 221 14.15 11.00 13.20
CA GLN A 221 14.41 11.88 12.05
C GLN A 221 15.83 12.48 12.05
N ASN A 222 16.45 12.66 13.20
CA ASN A 222 17.83 13.16 13.31
C ASN A 222 18.89 12.13 12.88
N GLU A 223 18.53 10.86 12.71
CA GLU A 223 19.43 9.80 12.23
C GLU A 223 19.54 9.76 10.69
N LEU A 224 18.72 10.52 9.98
CA LEU A 224 18.57 10.43 8.53
C LEU A 224 19.90 10.57 7.78
N SER A 225 20.80 11.44 8.22
CA SER A 225 22.14 11.61 7.61
C SER A 225 23.08 10.41 7.78
N GLY A 226 22.75 9.47 8.66
CA GLY A 226 23.55 8.27 8.91
C GLY A 226 23.20 7.06 8.03
N PHE A 227 22.31 7.21 7.05
CA PHE A 227 21.93 6.13 6.12
C PHE A 227 22.53 6.38 4.72
N ASP A 228 22.94 5.30 4.06
CA ASP A 228 23.56 5.32 2.73
C ASP A 228 22.51 5.46 1.63
N ALA A 229 21.37 4.80 1.80
CA ALA A 229 20.26 4.82 0.87
C ALA A 229 18.93 4.66 1.60
N VAL A 230 17.85 5.07 0.94
CA VAL A 230 16.47 4.92 1.43
C VAL A 230 15.60 4.47 0.27
N PHE A 231 14.62 3.61 0.54
CA PHE A 231 13.60 3.28 -0.45
C PHE A 231 12.21 3.14 0.16
N LEU A 232 11.22 3.46 -0.66
CA LEU A 232 9.81 3.22 -0.36
C LEU A 232 9.39 1.86 -0.90
N THR A 233 8.43 1.22 -0.23
CA THR A 233 7.81 0.00 -0.76
C THR A 233 6.30 0.03 -0.60
N GLY A 234 5.61 -0.49 -1.61
CA GLY A 234 4.15 -0.55 -1.66
C GLY A 234 3.65 -1.27 -2.91
N THR A 235 2.35 -1.45 -2.99
CA THR A 235 1.71 -2.18 -4.10
C THR A 235 2.04 -1.57 -5.47
N THR A 236 2.08 -0.26 -5.58
CA THR A 236 2.39 0.44 -6.84
C THR A 236 3.89 0.70 -7.00
N PRO A 237 4.62 1.25 -6.01
CA PRO A 237 6.02 1.61 -6.18
C PRO A 237 7.00 0.42 -6.11
N LYS A 238 6.54 -0.78 -5.70
CA LYS A 238 7.42 -1.94 -5.49
C LYS A 238 8.58 -1.60 -4.54
N VAL A 239 9.79 -1.40 -5.08
CA VAL A 239 10.97 -0.88 -4.38
C VAL A 239 11.41 0.38 -5.10
N LEU A 240 11.11 1.55 -4.54
CA LEU A 240 11.36 2.84 -5.18
C LEU A 240 12.44 3.62 -4.43
N PRO A 241 13.61 3.88 -5.04
CA PRO A 241 14.67 4.64 -4.39
C PRO A 241 14.23 6.07 -4.04
N VAL A 242 14.62 6.53 -2.87
CA VAL A 242 14.46 7.92 -2.43
C VAL A 242 15.77 8.68 -2.66
N ARG A 243 15.70 9.80 -3.35
CA ARG A 243 16.85 10.69 -3.58
C ARG A 243 17.02 11.73 -2.49
N TRP A 244 15.92 12.28 -1.97
CA TRP A 244 15.93 13.35 -0.98
C TRP A 244 14.86 13.16 0.08
N ILE A 245 15.22 13.44 1.33
CA ILE A 245 14.30 13.63 2.45
C ILE A 245 14.66 14.98 3.09
N ASP A 246 13.80 15.98 2.97
CA ASP A 246 13.98 17.33 3.58
C ASP A 246 15.41 17.89 3.51
N GLY A 247 16.03 17.81 2.32
CA GLY A 247 17.37 18.32 2.07
C GLY A 247 18.50 17.30 2.25
N THR A 248 18.28 16.17 2.91
CA THR A 248 19.26 15.08 2.98
C THR A 248 19.21 14.25 1.68
N THR A 249 20.39 14.00 1.09
CA THR A 249 20.52 13.28 -0.19
C THR A 249 21.02 11.86 0.03
N TYR A 250 20.47 10.92 -0.74
CA TYR A 250 20.79 9.48 -0.63
C TYR A 250 21.25 8.90 -1.96
N SER A 251 21.99 7.79 -1.88
CA SER A 251 22.38 7.00 -3.05
C SER A 251 21.15 6.31 -3.66
N VAL A 252 20.91 6.55 -4.95
CA VAL A 252 19.86 5.85 -5.72
C VAL A 252 20.42 4.65 -6.49
N THR A 253 21.73 4.44 -6.39
CA THR A 253 22.44 3.36 -7.10
C THR A 253 23.01 2.32 -6.14
N HIS A 254 22.60 2.36 -4.85
CA HIS A 254 23.05 1.40 -3.86
C HIS A 254 22.74 -0.04 -4.28
N SER A 255 23.74 -0.92 -4.26
CA SER A 255 23.63 -2.28 -4.78
C SER A 255 22.52 -3.09 -4.13
N LEU A 256 22.36 -2.97 -2.81
CA LEU A 256 21.31 -3.66 -2.06
C LEU A 256 19.90 -3.22 -2.51
N VAL A 257 19.68 -1.93 -2.78
CA VAL A 257 18.37 -1.43 -3.23
C VAL A 257 18.04 -1.97 -4.63
N ARG A 258 19.03 -1.99 -5.53
CA ARG A 258 18.86 -2.56 -6.88
C ARG A 258 18.58 -4.04 -6.83
N HIS A 259 19.36 -4.77 -6.05
CA HIS A 259 19.16 -6.20 -5.82
C HIS A 259 17.76 -6.53 -5.32
N LEU A 260 17.26 -5.80 -4.32
CA LEU A 260 15.91 -5.99 -3.78
C LEU A 260 14.81 -5.65 -4.79
N LEU A 261 15.02 -4.68 -5.67
CA LEU A 261 14.08 -4.39 -6.75
C LEU A 261 14.01 -5.56 -7.74
N GLU A 262 15.15 -6.10 -8.17
CA GLU A 262 15.23 -7.25 -9.07
C GLU A 262 14.64 -8.52 -8.44
N ALA A 263 14.96 -8.79 -7.18
CA ALA A 263 14.42 -9.93 -6.44
C ALA A 263 12.89 -9.82 -6.25
N TYR A 264 12.40 -8.61 -5.98
CA TYR A 264 10.96 -8.37 -5.89
C TYR A 264 10.25 -8.58 -7.24
N ASP A 265 10.83 -8.08 -8.34
CA ASP A 265 10.27 -8.27 -9.69
C ASP A 265 10.27 -9.74 -10.12
N LYS A 266 11.31 -10.49 -9.77
CA LYS A 266 11.36 -11.94 -9.96
C LYS A 266 10.22 -12.63 -9.19
N ARG A 267 10.07 -12.34 -7.90
CA ARG A 267 8.99 -12.91 -7.06
C ARG A 267 7.60 -12.58 -7.60
N LEU A 268 7.40 -11.34 -8.05
CA LEU A 268 6.16 -10.92 -8.70
C LEU A 268 5.88 -11.74 -9.97
N SER A 269 6.87 -11.92 -10.81
CA SER A 269 6.76 -12.69 -12.06
C SER A 269 6.49 -14.17 -11.81
N GLU A 270 7.09 -14.75 -10.78
CA GLU A 270 6.85 -16.13 -10.35
C GLU A 270 5.42 -16.31 -9.83
N TYR A 271 4.93 -15.36 -9.01
CA TYR A 271 3.55 -15.38 -8.52
C TYR A 271 2.54 -15.32 -9.67
N ILE A 272 2.75 -14.42 -10.64
CA ILE A 272 1.85 -14.29 -11.81
C ILE A 272 1.81 -15.61 -12.58
N ARG A 273 2.97 -16.22 -12.86
CA ARG A 273 3.05 -17.50 -13.60
C ARG A 273 2.35 -18.64 -12.88
N ALA A 274 2.41 -18.68 -11.57
CA ALA A 274 1.80 -19.74 -10.77
C ALA A 274 0.27 -19.60 -10.60
N ASN A 275 -0.29 -18.42 -10.91
CA ASN A 275 -1.71 -18.10 -10.68
C ASN A 275 -2.47 -17.72 -11.97
N ARG A 276 -1.89 -17.98 -13.13
CA ARG A 276 -2.56 -17.89 -14.45
C ARG A 276 -3.57 -18.99 -14.69
#